data_206e99dba1bbbc5c3327e8699e2b4b71
#
_entry.id   206e99dba1bbbc5c3327e8699e2b4b71
#
_cell.length_a   1.000
_cell.length_b   1.000
_cell.length_c   1.000
_cell.angle_alpha   90.00
_cell.angle_beta   90.00
_cell.angle_gamma   90.00
#
_symmetry.space_group_name_H-M   'P 1'
#
loop_
_entity.id
_entity.type
_entity.pdbx_description
1 polymer ?
#
loop_
_entity_poly.entity_id
_entity_poly.type
_entity_poly.pdbx_seq_one_letter_code
_entity_poly.pdbx_strand_id
1 'polypeptide(L)'
;MHSQASTSNREMKFVTNLQVGDAVSVMSELKSAGEKFDIVFLDASKEQYIHYYKLAMEMLTPKGFIMADNSMCALLFDEGDMRRKALHEFNQSVKNDPRVEQLILPIREGVSIIRPKASL
;
A
#
# COMPACT_ATOMS: atom_id res chain seq x y z
N MET A 1 -4.84 -14.62 -13.52
CA MET A 1 -5.56 -15.73 -12.91
C MET A 1 -6.29 -15.28 -11.67
N HIS A 2 -7.44 -15.80 -11.47
CA HIS A 2 -8.35 -15.32 -10.46
C HIS A 2 -8.96 -16.49 -9.72
N SER A 3 -8.86 -16.47 -8.42
CA SER A 3 -9.43 -17.50 -7.56
C SER A 3 -10.31 -16.82 -6.52
N GLN A 4 -11.50 -17.32 -6.35
CA GLN A 4 -12.44 -16.74 -5.42
C GLN A 4 -13.13 -17.84 -4.63
N ALA A 5 -13.11 -17.70 -3.32
CA ALA A 5 -13.90 -18.52 -2.42
C ALA A 5 -14.99 -17.64 -1.82
N SER A 6 -16.23 -18.05 -1.98
CA SER A 6 -17.32 -17.33 -1.37
C SER A 6 -18.16 -18.26 -0.53
N THR A 7 -18.71 -17.72 0.48
CA THR A 7 -19.63 -18.42 1.35
C THR A 7 -20.97 -17.76 1.26
N SER A 8 -21.97 -18.44 1.65
CA SER A 8 -23.33 -17.97 1.54
C SER A 8 -23.83 -17.47 2.86
N ASN A 9 -24.80 -16.69 2.85
CA ASN A 9 -25.65 -16.37 3.96
C ASN A 9 -25.10 -15.42 4.98
N ARG A 10 -25.45 -15.70 6.16
CA ARG A 10 -25.35 -14.83 7.32
C ARG A 10 -24.08 -15.01 8.09
N GLU A 11 -23.32 -16.02 7.76
CA GLU A 11 -22.06 -16.25 8.45
C GLU A 11 -21.03 -15.27 7.94
N MET A 12 -20.07 -14.95 8.78
CA MET A 12 -18.94 -14.13 8.37
C MET A 12 -18.20 -14.89 7.28
N LYS A 13 -18.01 -14.19 6.18
CA LYS A 13 -17.49 -14.85 5.01
C LYS A 13 -16.17 -14.28 4.63
N PHE A 14 -15.27 -15.18 4.35
CA PHE A 14 -13.99 -14.82 3.78
C PHE A 14 -14.05 -15.09 2.29
N VAL A 15 -13.76 -14.04 1.53
CA VAL A 15 -13.58 -14.15 0.10
C VAL A 15 -12.13 -13.81 -0.20
N THR A 16 -11.43 -14.75 -0.81
CA THR A 16 -10.06 -14.52 -1.25
C THR A 16 -10.01 -14.50 -2.76
N ASN A 17 -9.38 -13.48 -3.30
CA ASN A 17 -9.22 -13.32 -4.73
C ASN A 17 -7.73 -13.13 -5.02
N LEU A 18 -7.10 -14.21 -5.50
CA LEU A 18 -5.67 -14.20 -5.81
C LEU A 18 -5.44 -13.71 -7.23
N GLN A 19 -4.66 -12.65 -7.37
CA GLN A 19 -4.21 -12.12 -8.65
C GLN A 19 -2.72 -12.39 -8.79
N VAL A 20 -2.32 -13.00 -9.88
CA VAL A 20 -0.92 -13.31 -10.16
C VAL A 20 -0.45 -12.46 -11.33
N GLY A 21 0.68 -11.78 -11.16
CA GLY A 21 1.25 -10.92 -12.19
C GLY A 21 2.04 -9.77 -11.60
N ASP A 22 2.41 -8.84 -12.45
CA ASP A 22 3.06 -7.60 -12.01
C ASP A 22 2.08 -6.77 -11.17
N ALA A 23 2.52 -6.40 -9.97
CA ALA A 23 1.65 -5.72 -9.02
C ALA A 23 1.11 -4.38 -9.55
N VAL A 24 1.94 -3.59 -10.21
CA VAL A 24 1.50 -2.30 -10.75
C VAL A 24 0.43 -2.51 -11.82
N SER A 25 0.62 -3.50 -12.69
CA SER A 25 -0.36 -3.82 -13.73
C SER A 25 -1.68 -4.30 -13.14
N VAL A 26 -1.62 -5.20 -12.17
CA VAL A 26 -2.83 -5.71 -11.50
C VAL A 26 -3.55 -4.60 -10.76
N MET A 27 -2.83 -3.76 -10.02
CA MET A 27 -3.44 -2.63 -9.32
C MET A 27 -4.09 -1.64 -10.29
N SER A 28 -3.45 -1.39 -11.42
CA SER A 28 -4.00 -0.50 -12.44
C SER A 28 -5.31 -1.03 -13.02
N GLU A 29 -5.38 -2.34 -13.23
CA GLU A 29 -6.61 -3.00 -13.70
C GLU A 29 -7.73 -2.90 -12.66
N LEU A 30 -7.41 -3.16 -11.40
CA LEU A 30 -8.38 -3.06 -10.30
C LEU A 30 -8.90 -1.63 -10.15
N LYS A 31 -8.02 -0.65 -10.27
CA LYS A 31 -8.39 0.76 -10.23
C LYS A 31 -9.34 1.09 -11.39
N SER A 32 -9.02 0.65 -12.60
CA SER A 32 -9.85 0.88 -13.78
C SER A 32 -11.22 0.23 -13.66
N ALA A 33 -11.30 -0.87 -12.93
CA ALA A 33 -12.56 -1.56 -12.64
C ALA A 33 -13.37 -0.87 -11.53
N GLY A 34 -12.84 0.18 -10.92
CA GLY A 34 -13.55 0.91 -9.87
C GLY A 34 -13.48 0.25 -8.49
N GLU A 35 -12.58 -0.70 -8.31
CA GLU A 35 -12.42 -1.38 -7.04
C GLU A 35 -11.90 -0.44 -5.95
N LYS A 36 -12.47 -0.55 -4.74
CA LYS A 36 -12.05 0.22 -3.57
C LYS A 36 -11.74 -0.72 -2.43
N PHE A 37 -10.77 -0.34 -1.61
CA PHE A 37 -10.31 -1.16 -0.51
C PHE A 37 -10.24 -0.34 0.78
N ASP A 38 -10.51 -1.00 1.89
CA ASP A 38 -10.39 -0.39 3.21
C ASP A 38 -8.95 -0.38 3.71
N ILE A 39 -8.19 -1.40 3.37
CA ILE A 39 -6.78 -1.51 3.76
C ILE A 39 -5.98 -1.98 2.56
N VAL A 40 -4.89 -1.30 2.29
CA VAL A 40 -3.90 -1.73 1.30
C VAL A 40 -2.59 -1.96 2.02
N PHE A 41 -2.11 -3.21 2.00
CA PHE A 41 -0.85 -3.57 2.63
C PHE A 41 0.23 -3.70 1.55
N LEU A 42 1.29 -2.92 1.70
CA LEU A 42 2.41 -2.93 0.77
C LEU A 42 3.59 -3.70 1.36
N ASP A 43 3.91 -4.82 0.74
CA ASP A 43 5.07 -5.64 1.08
C ASP A 43 5.60 -6.27 -0.20
N ALA A 44 6.27 -5.48 -1.00
CA ALA A 44 6.72 -5.89 -2.32
C ALA A 44 8.04 -5.19 -2.66
N SER A 45 8.32 -5.01 -3.94
CA SER A 45 9.53 -4.36 -4.41
C SER A 45 9.61 -2.91 -3.90
N LYS A 46 10.63 -2.61 -3.12
CA LYS A 46 10.83 -1.26 -2.54
C LYS A 46 11.01 -0.20 -3.61
N GLU A 47 11.59 -0.58 -4.73
CA GLU A 47 11.83 0.34 -5.84
C GLU A 47 10.54 0.87 -6.45
N GLN A 48 9.42 0.17 -6.24
CA GLN A 48 8.14 0.56 -6.79
C GLN A 48 7.15 1.07 -5.74
N TYR A 49 7.56 1.25 -4.50
CA TYR A 49 6.66 1.68 -3.43
C TYR A 49 5.93 2.98 -3.76
N ILE A 50 6.60 3.92 -4.39
CA ILE A 50 5.96 5.18 -4.75
C ILE A 50 4.82 4.98 -5.75
N HIS A 51 4.97 4.04 -6.67
CA HIS A 51 3.91 3.71 -7.64
C HIS A 51 2.74 3.02 -6.95
N TYR A 52 3.02 2.08 -6.05
CA TYR A 52 1.99 1.41 -5.28
C TYR A 52 1.21 2.42 -4.43
N TYR A 53 1.90 3.35 -3.80
CA TYR A 53 1.29 4.39 -3.00
C TYR A 53 0.32 5.24 -3.82
N LYS A 54 0.74 5.70 -4.98
CA LYS A 54 -0.09 6.52 -5.86
C LYS A 54 -1.35 5.79 -6.30
N LEU A 55 -1.22 4.53 -6.68
CA LEU A 55 -2.36 3.71 -7.07
C LEU A 55 -3.27 3.43 -5.88
N ALA A 56 -2.69 3.06 -4.75
CA ALA A 56 -3.46 2.75 -3.54
C ALA A 56 -4.28 3.95 -3.07
N MET A 57 -3.73 5.15 -3.15
CA MET A 57 -4.46 6.36 -2.75
C MET A 57 -5.76 6.55 -3.54
N GLU A 58 -5.77 6.12 -4.79
CA GLU A 58 -6.96 6.22 -5.64
C GLU A 58 -7.94 5.07 -5.44
N MET A 59 -7.53 4.05 -4.69
CA MET A 59 -8.31 2.84 -4.46
C MET A 59 -8.80 2.70 -3.02
N LEU A 60 -8.52 3.68 -2.17
CA LEU A 60 -8.97 3.64 -0.79
C LEU A 60 -10.42 4.09 -0.66
N THR A 61 -11.14 3.41 0.23
CA THR A 61 -12.41 3.94 0.72
C THR A 61 -12.15 5.18 1.58
N PRO A 62 -13.17 6.02 1.86
CA PRO A 62 -12.96 7.26 2.62
C PRO A 62 -12.31 7.09 3.99
N LYS A 63 -12.50 5.94 4.63
CA LYS A 63 -11.90 5.62 5.92
C LYS A 63 -10.76 4.62 5.81
N GLY A 64 -10.32 4.34 4.60
CA GLY A 64 -9.26 3.37 4.36
C GLY A 64 -7.89 3.89 4.72
N PHE A 65 -6.94 2.98 4.79
CA PHE A 65 -5.55 3.34 5.03
C PHE A 65 -4.59 2.37 4.35
N ILE A 66 -3.36 2.82 4.20
CA ILE A 66 -2.28 2.05 3.61
C ILE A 66 -1.31 1.67 4.73
N MET A 67 -0.85 0.43 4.74
CA MET A 67 0.24 -0.03 5.59
C MET A 67 1.41 -0.37 4.68
N ALA A 68 2.55 0.24 4.92
CA ALA A 68 3.77 -0.04 4.16
C ALA A 68 4.81 -0.65 5.09
N ASP A 69 5.18 -1.88 4.82
CA ASP A 69 6.17 -2.60 5.61
C ASP A 69 7.59 -2.18 5.23
N ASN A 70 8.49 -2.30 6.19
CA ASN A 70 9.91 -1.99 6.04
C ASN A 70 10.20 -0.53 5.64
N SER A 71 9.37 0.40 6.10
CA SER A 71 9.51 1.81 5.73
C SER A 71 10.78 2.47 6.28
N MET A 72 11.38 1.89 7.32
CA MET A 72 12.64 2.37 7.90
C MET A 72 13.86 1.60 7.38
N CYS A 73 13.67 0.60 6.56
CA CYS A 73 14.74 -0.28 6.15
C CYS A 73 15.74 0.40 5.19
N ALA A 74 15.44 1.61 4.76
CA ALA A 74 16.39 2.41 3.98
C ALA A 74 17.76 2.54 4.68
N LEU A 75 17.75 2.57 6.01
CA LEU A 75 18.98 2.68 6.80
C LEU A 75 19.82 1.41 6.79
N LEU A 76 19.24 0.28 6.38
CA LEU A 76 19.92 -1.01 6.31
C LEU A 76 20.60 -1.25 4.96
N PHE A 77 20.33 -0.42 3.97
CA PHE A 77 20.95 -0.51 2.66
C PHE A 77 22.12 0.45 2.55
N ASP A 78 23.11 0.09 1.76
CA ASP A 78 24.25 0.96 1.46
C ASP A 78 23.77 2.22 0.71
N GLU A 79 24.54 3.30 0.82
CA GLU A 79 24.19 4.59 0.22
C GLU A 79 23.97 4.52 -1.29
N GLY A 80 24.70 3.64 -1.98
CA GLY A 80 24.54 3.46 -3.42
C GLY A 80 23.44 2.51 -3.84
N ASP A 81 22.74 1.91 -2.86
CA ASP A 81 21.69 0.95 -3.17
C ASP A 81 20.43 1.66 -3.65
N MET A 82 19.91 1.26 -4.79
CA MET A 82 18.72 1.88 -5.38
C MET A 82 17.48 1.73 -4.49
N ARG A 83 17.43 0.65 -3.70
CA ARG A 83 16.31 0.43 -2.77
C ARG A 83 16.31 1.49 -1.67
N ARG A 84 17.47 1.88 -1.18
CA ARG A 84 17.60 2.95 -0.18
C ARG A 84 17.06 4.27 -0.73
N LYS A 85 17.46 4.60 -1.93
CA LYS A 85 16.99 5.82 -2.61
C LYS A 85 15.48 5.79 -2.82
N ALA A 86 14.97 4.67 -3.31
CA ALA A 86 13.54 4.52 -3.57
C ALA A 86 12.70 4.64 -2.32
N LEU A 87 13.14 4.03 -1.21
CA LEU A 87 12.46 4.14 0.08
C LEU A 87 12.50 5.56 0.62
N HIS A 88 13.64 6.23 0.48
CA HIS A 88 13.77 7.62 0.88
C HIS A 88 12.80 8.51 0.10
N GLU A 89 12.74 8.33 -1.21
CA GLU A 89 11.80 9.08 -2.06
C GLU A 89 10.34 8.79 -1.69
N PHE A 90 10.03 7.53 -1.43
CA PHE A 90 8.70 7.15 -0.95
C PHE A 90 8.35 7.86 0.36
N ASN A 91 9.23 7.78 1.35
CA ASN A 91 9.00 8.40 2.65
C ASN A 91 8.85 9.91 2.54
N GLN A 92 9.65 10.56 1.72
CA GLN A 92 9.56 12.00 1.48
C GLN A 92 8.26 12.37 0.76
N SER A 93 7.85 11.57 -0.21
CA SER A 93 6.60 11.81 -0.93
C SER A 93 5.40 11.74 -0.01
N VAL A 94 5.39 10.77 0.91
CA VAL A 94 4.30 10.64 1.88
C VAL A 94 4.34 11.79 2.88
N LYS A 95 5.51 12.12 3.39
CA LYS A 95 5.69 13.21 4.35
C LYS A 95 5.21 14.54 3.78
N ASN A 96 5.47 14.78 2.51
CA ASN A 96 5.14 16.03 1.85
C ASN A 96 3.75 16.04 1.20
N ASP A 97 3.02 14.95 1.29
CA ASP A 97 1.67 14.87 0.71
C ASP A 97 0.67 15.50 1.68
N PRO A 98 0.07 16.65 1.32
CA PRO A 98 -0.85 17.33 2.22
C PRO A 98 -2.19 16.62 2.41
N ARG A 99 -2.46 15.58 1.61
CA ARG A 99 -3.71 14.84 1.66
C ARG A 99 -3.73 13.76 2.74
N VAL A 100 -2.57 13.42 3.31
CA VAL A 100 -2.45 12.26 4.18
C VAL A 100 -1.84 12.62 5.53
N GLU A 101 -2.12 11.76 6.51
CA GLU A 101 -1.43 11.68 7.78
C GLU A 101 -0.63 10.39 7.80
N GLN A 102 0.55 10.43 8.39
CA GLN A 102 1.43 9.27 8.47
C GLN A 102 1.87 9.03 9.91
N LEU A 103 1.82 7.77 10.31
CA LEU A 103 2.38 7.31 11.58
C LEU A 103 3.36 6.17 11.25
N ILE A 104 4.58 6.29 11.72
CA ILE A 104 5.57 5.22 11.58
C ILE A 104 5.71 4.52 12.92
N LEU A 105 5.42 3.23 12.94
CA LEU A 105 5.60 2.39 14.11
C LEU A 105 6.99 1.75 14.06
N PRO A 106 7.77 1.85 15.15
CA PRO A 106 9.13 1.30 15.17
C PRO A 106 9.11 -0.21 15.47
N ILE A 107 8.36 -0.95 14.68
CA ILE A 107 8.28 -2.40 14.77
C ILE A 107 9.18 -2.97 13.69
N ARG A 108 10.21 -3.72 14.08
CA ARG A 108 11.22 -4.25 13.17
C ARG A 108 11.84 -3.13 12.33
N GLU A 109 11.75 -3.20 11.01
CA GLU A 109 12.25 -2.19 10.08
C GLU A 109 11.27 -1.04 9.84
N GLY A 110 10.26 -0.93 10.71
CA GLY A 110 9.27 0.13 10.65
C GLY A 110 8.04 -0.23 9.82
N VAL A 111 6.88 0.14 10.33
CA VAL A 111 5.62 0.01 9.60
C VAL A 111 5.02 1.40 9.51
N SER A 112 4.78 1.86 8.29
CA SER A 112 4.16 3.14 8.05
C SER A 112 2.67 2.96 7.86
N ILE A 113 1.87 3.70 8.61
CA ILE A 113 0.42 3.74 8.46
C ILE A 113 0.08 5.10 7.86
N ILE A 114 -0.55 5.08 6.70
CA ILE A 114 -0.84 6.28 5.92
C ILE A 114 -2.34 6.32 5.67
N ARG A 115 -2.98 7.40 6.04
CA ARG A 115 -4.41 7.56 5.80
C ARG A 115 -4.71 8.94 5.24
N PRO A 116 -5.73 9.07 4.40
CA PRO A 116 -6.22 10.37 3.97
C PRO A 116 -6.70 11.18 5.17
N LYS A 117 -6.43 12.48 5.16
CA LYS A 117 -6.97 13.39 6.18
C LYS A 117 -8.48 13.43 6.05
N ALA A 118 -9.14 13.54 7.20
CA ALA A 118 -10.58 13.70 7.19
C ALA A 118 -10.97 15.00 6.52
N SER A 119 -11.99 14.93 5.68
CA SER A 119 -12.63 16.13 5.14
C SER A 119 -13.44 16.78 6.24
N LEU A 120 -13.26 18.06 6.40
CA LEU A 120 -14.04 18.83 7.35
C LEU A 120 -15.26 19.41 6.68
#